data_c757ea121f85de580650edf7bd3e71f6
#
_entry.id   c757ea121f85de580650edf7bd3e71f6
#
_cell.length_a   1.000
_cell.length_b   1.000
_cell.length_c   1.000
_cell.angle_alpha   90.00
_cell.angle_beta   90.00
_cell.angle_gamma   90.00
#
_symmetry.space_group_name_H-M   'P 1'
#
loop_
_entity.id
_entity.type
_entity.pdbx_description
1 polymer ?
#
loop_
_entity_poly.entity_id
_entity_poly.type
_entity_poly.pdbx_seq_one_letter_code
_entity_poly.pdbx_strand_id
1 'polypeptide(L)'
;ADLPVSRLRTVVEAWAFRTAEISKMEGIEQIFPFENHGQEIGVSLAHPHGQVYCYPFIAPKMEKELQHTEAYHEKTGGNLLKDIMNAELEAGERIVMRNHSWVAYVPAAARWPLEVHVAPVRDVLTLDQLNDEERWDLASMYSHLLKRGNAFFTEHIGHPSAKAETSRRIPL
;
A
#
# COMPACT_ATOMS: atom_id res chain seq x y z
N ALA A 1 4.70 15.39 -6.49
CA ALA A 1 4.33 14.92 -5.16
C ALA A 1 3.41 15.85 -4.38
N ASP A 2 3.02 17.00 -4.94
CA ASP A 2 2.19 18.01 -4.24
C ASP A 2 0.73 18.00 -4.69
N LEU A 3 0.21 16.82 -5.01
CA LEU A 3 -1.22 16.71 -5.28
C LEU A 3 -2.02 16.99 -4.01
N PRO A 4 -3.07 17.81 -4.08
CA PRO A 4 -3.96 18.04 -2.96
C PRO A 4 -4.68 16.73 -2.59
N VAL A 5 -5.02 16.56 -1.31
CA VAL A 5 -5.69 15.36 -0.79
C VAL A 5 -6.97 15.04 -1.58
N SER A 6 -7.69 16.06 -2.04
CA SER A 6 -8.88 15.87 -2.88
C SER A 6 -8.60 15.14 -4.20
N ARG A 7 -7.42 15.35 -4.79
CA ARG A 7 -7.02 14.61 -6.00
C ARG A 7 -6.64 13.16 -5.70
N LEU A 8 -5.96 12.93 -4.58
CA LEU A 8 -5.68 11.56 -4.13
C LEU A 8 -6.96 10.81 -3.75
N ARG A 9 -7.95 11.49 -3.16
CA ARG A 9 -9.27 10.93 -2.96
C ARG A 9 -9.90 10.47 -4.28
N THR A 10 -9.83 11.29 -5.34
CA THR A 10 -10.32 10.89 -6.67
C THR A 10 -9.62 9.63 -7.19
N VAL A 11 -8.31 9.46 -6.90
CA VAL A 11 -7.57 8.23 -7.26
C VAL A 11 -8.11 7.03 -6.48
N VAL A 12 -8.31 7.16 -5.17
CA VAL A 12 -8.90 6.09 -4.33
C VAL A 12 -10.31 5.72 -4.81
N GLU A 13 -11.13 6.72 -5.15
CA GLU A 13 -12.46 6.51 -5.71
C GLU A 13 -12.41 5.77 -7.06
N ALA A 14 -11.46 6.14 -7.93
CA ALA A 14 -11.26 5.47 -9.20
C ALA A 14 -10.83 4.00 -9.01
N TRP A 15 -9.94 3.71 -8.06
CA TRP A 15 -9.55 2.34 -7.73
C TRP A 15 -10.73 1.54 -7.16
N ALA A 16 -11.50 2.11 -6.25
CA ALA A 16 -12.69 1.48 -5.70
C ALA A 16 -13.72 1.16 -6.80
N PHE A 17 -14.03 2.15 -7.65
CA PHE A 17 -14.96 1.97 -8.77
C PHE A 17 -14.47 0.90 -9.75
N ARG A 18 -13.19 0.95 -10.16
CA ARG A 18 -12.63 -0.04 -11.08
C ARG A 18 -12.61 -1.45 -10.48
N THR A 19 -12.26 -1.58 -9.19
CA THR A 19 -12.32 -2.87 -8.50
C THR A 19 -13.75 -3.43 -8.52
N ALA A 20 -14.76 -2.62 -8.19
CA ALA A 20 -16.16 -3.02 -8.21
C ALA A 20 -16.65 -3.44 -9.61
N GLU A 21 -16.22 -2.75 -10.66
CA GLU A 21 -16.66 -3.10 -12.03
C GLU A 21 -15.95 -4.34 -12.57
N ILE A 22 -14.64 -4.44 -12.34
CA ILE A 22 -13.83 -5.55 -12.85
C ILE A 22 -14.15 -6.84 -12.09
N SER A 23 -14.49 -6.80 -10.81
CA SER A 23 -14.86 -7.98 -10.02
C SER A 23 -16.13 -8.69 -10.52
N LYS A 24 -16.93 -8.03 -11.34
CA LYS A 24 -18.12 -8.62 -12.00
C LYS A 24 -17.78 -9.38 -13.28
N MET A 25 -16.54 -9.25 -13.75
CA MET A 25 -16.12 -9.90 -15.02
C MET A 25 -15.76 -11.36 -14.77
N GLU A 26 -16.31 -12.24 -15.58
CA GLU A 26 -16.00 -13.66 -15.52
C GLU A 26 -14.52 -13.93 -15.81
N GLY A 27 -13.92 -14.85 -15.05
CA GLY A 27 -12.52 -15.25 -15.22
C GLY A 27 -11.48 -14.31 -14.61
N ILE A 28 -11.89 -13.31 -13.83
CA ILE A 28 -10.99 -12.49 -13.04
C ILE A 28 -10.96 -12.98 -11.60
N GLU A 29 -9.78 -13.42 -11.13
CA GLU A 29 -9.55 -13.94 -9.78
C GLU A 29 -8.86 -12.90 -8.88
N GLN A 30 -8.00 -12.07 -9.47
CA GLN A 30 -7.28 -11.04 -8.72
C GLN A 30 -7.30 -9.70 -9.46
N ILE A 31 -7.56 -8.63 -8.70
CA ILE A 31 -7.47 -7.24 -9.15
C ILE A 31 -6.40 -6.56 -8.31
N PHE A 32 -5.42 -5.97 -8.98
CA PHE A 32 -4.26 -5.34 -8.33
C PHE A 32 -4.08 -3.90 -8.83
N PRO A 33 -4.71 -2.91 -8.17
CA PRO A 33 -4.42 -1.49 -8.40
C PRO A 33 -3.08 -1.13 -7.78
N PHE A 34 -2.25 -0.40 -8.52
CA PHE A 34 -0.96 0.08 -8.02
C PHE A 34 -0.53 1.37 -8.71
N GLU A 35 0.42 2.05 -8.13
CA GLU A 35 1.08 3.22 -8.69
C GLU A 35 2.59 3.03 -8.61
N ASN A 36 3.27 3.35 -9.70
CA ASN A 36 4.71 3.49 -9.73
C ASN A 36 5.07 4.98 -9.66
N HIS A 37 5.93 5.33 -8.72
CA HIS A 37 6.34 6.70 -8.50
C HIS A 37 7.87 6.80 -8.38
N GLY A 38 8.47 7.73 -9.13
CA GLY A 38 9.91 7.98 -9.14
C GLY A 38 10.60 7.56 -10.44
N GLN A 39 11.63 8.30 -10.82
CA GLN A 39 12.42 8.04 -12.03
C GLN A 39 13.28 6.78 -11.90
N GLU A 40 13.59 6.40 -10.68
CA GLU A 40 14.48 5.29 -10.32
C GLU A 40 13.91 3.93 -10.73
N ILE A 41 12.60 3.80 -10.82
CA ILE A 41 11.92 2.55 -11.23
C ILE A 41 11.61 2.49 -12.73
N GLY A 42 12.25 3.36 -13.54
CA GLY A 42 12.14 3.30 -15.01
C GLY A 42 10.78 3.74 -15.56
N VAL A 43 10.04 4.58 -14.85
CA VAL A 43 8.80 5.17 -15.39
C VAL A 43 9.11 6.05 -16.59
N SER A 44 8.54 5.70 -17.74
CA SER A 44 8.68 6.46 -18.99
C SER A 44 7.97 7.81 -18.97
N LEU A 45 7.07 8.04 -18.01
CA LEU A 45 6.30 9.27 -17.86
C LEU A 45 6.66 9.95 -16.54
N ALA A 46 7.04 11.22 -16.61
CA ALA A 46 7.45 12.01 -15.44
C ALA A 46 6.31 12.33 -14.46
N HIS A 47 5.05 12.09 -14.83
CA HIS A 47 3.90 12.33 -13.96
C HIS A 47 3.41 11.02 -13.32
N PRO A 48 2.87 11.06 -12.10
CA PRO A 48 2.30 9.91 -11.43
C PRO A 48 1.19 9.28 -12.27
N HIS A 49 1.24 7.97 -12.44
CA HIS A 49 0.21 7.21 -13.12
C HIS A 49 -0.05 5.89 -12.39
N GLY A 50 -1.32 5.60 -12.16
CA GLY A 50 -1.77 4.35 -11.60
C GLY A 50 -2.14 3.36 -12.70
N GLN A 51 -2.04 2.08 -12.37
CA GLN A 51 -2.43 0.96 -13.21
C GLN A 51 -3.31 0.01 -12.40
N VAL A 52 -4.12 -0.78 -13.10
CA VAL A 52 -4.89 -1.87 -12.51
C VAL A 52 -4.60 -3.13 -13.32
N TYR A 53 -3.93 -4.08 -12.68
CA TYR A 53 -3.72 -5.40 -13.28
C TYR A 53 -4.85 -6.35 -12.86
N CYS A 54 -5.30 -7.15 -13.83
CA CYS A 54 -6.34 -8.14 -13.63
C CYS A 54 -5.78 -9.49 -14.06
N TYR A 55 -5.87 -10.48 -13.18
CA TYR A 55 -5.33 -11.81 -13.42
C TYR A 55 -6.46 -12.84 -13.37
N PRO A 56 -6.43 -13.85 -14.27
CA PRO A 56 -7.32 -15.00 -14.20
C PRO A 56 -6.82 -16.07 -13.22
N PHE A 57 -6.02 -15.68 -12.25
CA PHE A 57 -5.46 -16.49 -11.17
C PHE A 57 -5.02 -15.61 -10.00
N ILE A 58 -4.89 -16.18 -8.84
CA ILE A 58 -4.30 -15.51 -7.69
C ILE A 58 -2.78 -15.61 -7.78
N ALA A 59 -2.07 -14.46 -7.71
CA ALA A 59 -0.63 -14.42 -7.80
C ALA A 59 0.04 -15.22 -6.65
N PRO A 60 1.16 -15.94 -6.90
CA PRO A 60 1.74 -16.89 -5.93
C PRO A 60 2.05 -16.31 -4.55
N LYS A 61 2.41 -15.02 -4.46
CA LYS A 61 2.61 -14.35 -3.17
C LYS A 61 1.30 -14.23 -2.40
N MET A 62 0.25 -13.77 -3.08
CA MET A 62 -1.08 -13.59 -2.47
C MET A 62 -1.70 -14.93 -2.09
N GLU A 63 -1.51 -15.95 -2.92
CA GLU A 63 -1.96 -17.31 -2.61
C GLU A 63 -1.33 -17.84 -1.31
N LYS A 64 -0.02 -17.61 -1.10
CA LYS A 64 0.64 -17.96 0.17
C LYS A 64 0.09 -17.16 1.34
N GLU A 65 -0.18 -15.88 1.16
CA GLU A 65 -0.76 -15.05 2.22
C GLU A 65 -2.15 -15.58 2.61
N LEU A 66 -2.98 -15.95 1.64
CA LEU A 66 -4.29 -16.58 1.89
C LEU A 66 -4.15 -17.91 2.64
N GLN A 67 -3.27 -18.82 2.19
CA GLN A 67 -3.03 -20.10 2.88
C GLN A 67 -2.62 -19.90 4.33
N HIS A 68 -1.74 -18.95 4.63
CA HIS A 68 -1.34 -18.65 6.00
C HIS A 68 -2.48 -18.06 6.83
N THR A 69 -3.30 -17.20 6.21
CA THR A 69 -4.48 -16.59 6.87
C THR A 69 -5.53 -17.64 7.20
N GLU A 70 -5.80 -18.56 6.27
CA GLU A 70 -6.72 -19.70 6.48
C GLU A 70 -6.22 -20.61 7.60
N ALA A 71 -4.96 -21.06 7.53
CA ALA A 71 -4.36 -21.93 8.56
C ALA A 71 -4.35 -21.25 9.95
N TYR A 72 -4.15 -19.95 10.01
CA TYR A 72 -4.24 -19.19 11.27
C TYR A 72 -5.67 -19.17 11.79
N HIS A 73 -6.64 -18.91 10.92
CA HIS A 73 -8.05 -18.91 11.28
C HIS A 73 -8.52 -20.28 11.79
N GLU A 74 -8.18 -21.35 11.09
CA GLU A 74 -8.49 -22.72 11.52
C GLU A 74 -7.95 -23.03 12.90
N LYS A 75 -6.73 -22.57 13.22
CA LYS A 75 -6.06 -22.81 14.48
C LYS A 75 -6.57 -21.96 15.64
N THR A 76 -6.93 -20.71 15.40
CA THR A 76 -7.17 -19.71 16.44
C THR A 76 -8.59 -19.15 16.45
N GLY A 77 -9.34 -19.28 15.35
CA GLY A 77 -10.59 -18.56 15.10
C GLY A 77 -10.41 -17.06 14.82
N GLY A 78 -9.17 -16.55 14.82
CA GLY A 78 -8.82 -15.15 14.66
C GLY A 78 -8.62 -14.73 13.20
N ASN A 79 -8.35 -13.43 13.00
CA ASN A 79 -7.96 -12.84 11.70
C ASN A 79 -6.48 -12.44 11.78
N LEU A 80 -5.61 -13.18 11.07
CA LEU A 80 -4.16 -12.97 11.11
C LEU A 80 -3.74 -11.52 10.87
N LEU A 81 -4.28 -10.87 9.85
CA LEU A 81 -3.89 -9.50 9.50
C LEU A 81 -4.35 -8.50 10.56
N LYS A 82 -5.51 -8.72 11.13
CA LYS A 82 -6.05 -7.91 12.23
C LYS A 82 -5.23 -8.07 13.51
N ASP A 83 -4.87 -9.29 13.83
CA ASP A 83 -4.10 -9.60 15.03
C ASP A 83 -2.66 -9.06 14.93
N ILE A 84 -2.05 -9.11 13.73
CA ILE A 84 -0.77 -8.44 13.47
C ILE A 84 -0.91 -6.93 13.69
N MET A 85 -1.92 -6.29 13.09
CA MET A 85 -2.14 -4.84 13.26
C MET A 85 -2.35 -4.47 14.73
N ASN A 86 -3.13 -5.26 15.46
CA ASN A 86 -3.37 -5.01 16.89
C ASN A 86 -2.09 -5.15 17.71
N ALA A 87 -1.26 -6.16 17.43
CA ALA A 87 0.04 -6.33 18.08
C ALA A 87 0.99 -5.15 17.80
N GLU A 88 1.00 -4.62 16.57
CA GLU A 88 1.78 -3.43 16.23
C GLU A 88 1.26 -2.18 16.96
N LEU A 89 -0.05 -2.05 17.08
CA LEU A 89 -0.68 -0.95 17.84
C LEU A 89 -0.36 -1.02 19.33
N GLU A 90 -0.36 -2.21 19.92
CA GLU A 90 -0.02 -2.44 21.31
C GLU A 90 1.46 -2.16 21.59
N ALA A 91 2.36 -2.63 20.74
CA ALA A 91 3.79 -2.38 20.85
C ALA A 91 4.15 -0.90 20.61
N GLY A 92 3.48 -0.23 19.68
CA GLY A 92 3.66 1.18 19.37
C GLY A 92 4.97 1.57 18.68
N GLU A 93 5.95 0.67 18.62
CA GLU A 93 7.32 0.97 18.15
C GLU A 93 7.42 1.19 16.64
N ARG A 94 6.58 0.50 15.88
CA ARG A 94 6.61 0.53 14.40
C ARG A 94 5.46 1.29 13.77
N ILE A 95 4.68 2.01 14.57
CA ILE A 95 3.57 2.84 14.07
C ILE A 95 4.15 4.10 13.43
N VAL A 96 3.93 4.26 12.13
CA VAL A 96 4.34 5.44 11.36
C VAL A 96 3.35 6.58 11.55
N MET A 97 2.06 6.27 11.43
CA MET A 97 0.95 7.18 11.70
C MET A 97 -0.39 6.43 11.80
N ARG A 98 -1.36 7.09 12.38
CA ARG A 98 -2.75 6.61 12.41
C ARG A 98 -3.73 7.78 12.29
N ASN A 99 -4.90 7.54 11.73
CA ASN A 99 -6.06 8.42 11.83
C ASN A 99 -7.27 7.62 12.31
N HIS A 100 -8.48 8.13 12.12
CA HIS A 100 -9.69 7.47 12.61
C HIS A 100 -9.90 6.10 11.93
N SER A 101 -9.67 6.02 10.64
CA SER A 101 -10.02 4.86 9.81
C SER A 101 -8.85 3.94 9.45
N TRP A 102 -7.59 4.41 9.59
CA TRP A 102 -6.41 3.70 9.08
C TRP A 102 -5.21 3.74 10.03
N VAL A 103 -4.41 2.70 9.94
CA VAL A 103 -3.11 2.57 10.62
C VAL A 103 -2.03 2.31 9.58
N ALA A 104 -0.94 3.07 9.63
CA ALA A 104 0.26 2.84 8.84
C ALA A 104 1.40 2.40 9.78
N TYR A 105 2.04 1.28 9.49
CA TYR A 105 3.11 0.70 10.30
C TYR A 105 4.18 0.03 9.45
N VAL A 106 5.41 -0.04 9.96
CA VAL A 106 6.47 -0.84 9.36
C VAL A 106 6.29 -2.28 9.82
N PRO A 107 6.12 -3.26 8.92
CA PRO A 107 5.95 -4.65 9.33
C PRO A 107 7.22 -5.18 10.01
N ALA A 108 7.06 -6.05 11.00
CA ALA A 108 8.19 -6.68 11.72
C ALA A 108 9.14 -7.43 10.76
N ALA A 109 8.63 -7.95 9.65
CA ALA A 109 9.38 -8.63 8.62
C ALA A 109 9.49 -7.78 7.34
N ALA A 110 9.74 -6.46 7.47
CA ALA A 110 9.97 -5.58 6.34
C ALA A 110 11.08 -6.13 5.43
N ARG A 111 10.80 -6.20 4.12
CA ARG A 111 11.73 -6.74 3.10
C ARG A 111 12.50 -5.63 2.40
N TRP A 112 11.94 -4.42 2.38
CA TRP A 112 12.46 -3.27 1.66
C TRP A 112 12.63 -2.08 2.60
N PRO A 113 13.66 -1.25 2.38
CA PRO A 113 13.73 0.06 3.02
C PRO A 113 12.45 0.84 2.77
N LEU A 114 11.91 1.49 3.78
CA LEU A 114 10.68 2.28 3.72
C LEU A 114 9.41 1.47 3.37
N GLU A 115 9.42 0.15 3.56
CA GLU A 115 8.19 -0.64 3.48
C GLU A 115 7.23 -0.21 4.58
N VAL A 116 6.02 0.18 4.19
CA VAL A 116 4.95 0.59 5.10
C VAL A 116 3.67 -0.13 4.69
N HIS A 117 3.06 -0.82 5.65
CA HIS A 117 1.72 -1.37 5.49
C HIS A 117 0.69 -0.36 5.95
N VAL A 118 -0.39 -0.23 5.19
CA VAL A 118 -1.56 0.60 5.53
C VAL A 118 -2.76 -0.31 5.66
N ALA A 119 -3.32 -0.38 6.86
CA ALA A 119 -4.44 -1.27 7.16
C ALA A 119 -5.64 -0.49 7.68
N PRO A 120 -6.88 -0.86 7.29
CA PRO A 120 -8.08 -0.27 7.84
C PRO A 120 -8.30 -0.72 9.29
N VAL A 121 -8.79 0.19 10.14
CA VAL A 121 -9.14 -0.13 11.53
C VAL A 121 -10.35 -1.07 11.57
N ARG A 122 -11.30 -0.87 10.70
CA ARG A 122 -12.46 -1.75 10.47
C ARG A 122 -12.09 -2.86 9.50
N ASP A 123 -12.72 -4.01 9.60
CA ASP A 123 -12.57 -5.07 8.61
C ASP A 123 -13.25 -4.67 7.29
N VAL A 124 -12.48 -4.66 6.21
CA VAL A 124 -12.89 -4.29 4.86
C VAL A 124 -12.32 -5.32 3.90
N LEU A 125 -13.17 -5.92 3.08
CA LEU A 125 -12.74 -6.94 2.12
C LEU A 125 -12.21 -6.33 0.81
N THR A 126 -12.83 -5.24 0.37
CA THR A 126 -12.53 -4.62 -0.93
C THR A 126 -12.63 -3.10 -0.86
N LEU A 127 -11.95 -2.39 -1.77
CA LEU A 127 -11.89 -0.93 -1.77
C LEU A 127 -13.25 -0.25 -1.98
N ASP A 128 -14.17 -0.90 -2.68
CA ASP A 128 -15.52 -0.38 -2.94
C ASP A 128 -16.41 -0.37 -1.68
N GLN A 129 -16.08 -1.19 -0.67
CA GLN A 129 -16.78 -1.20 0.63
C GLN A 129 -16.38 -0.05 1.55
N LEU A 130 -15.36 0.72 1.19
CA LEU A 130 -14.97 1.91 1.94
C LEU A 130 -16.06 2.99 1.83
N ASN A 131 -16.43 3.58 2.97
CA ASN A 131 -17.29 4.75 2.99
C ASN A 131 -16.51 6.04 2.64
N ASP A 132 -17.20 7.16 2.55
CA ASP A 132 -16.62 8.43 2.14
C ASP A 132 -15.54 8.95 3.10
N GLU A 133 -15.73 8.78 4.41
CA GLU A 133 -14.78 9.17 5.43
C GLU A 133 -13.51 8.31 5.36
N GLU A 134 -13.66 7.00 5.23
CA GLU A 134 -12.54 6.06 5.08
C GLU A 134 -11.71 6.34 3.82
N ARG A 135 -12.36 6.69 2.71
CA ARG A 135 -11.67 7.10 1.47
C ARG A 135 -10.91 8.41 1.64
N TRP A 136 -11.49 9.37 2.34
CA TRP A 136 -10.82 10.63 2.66
C TRP A 136 -9.61 10.42 3.56
N ASP A 137 -9.78 9.64 4.61
CA ASP A 137 -8.74 9.29 5.58
C ASP A 137 -7.58 8.54 4.91
N LEU A 138 -7.89 7.59 4.00
CA LEU A 138 -6.88 6.89 3.21
C LEU A 138 -6.11 7.87 2.31
N ALA A 139 -6.80 8.74 1.59
CA ALA A 139 -6.18 9.73 0.72
C ALA A 139 -5.29 10.70 1.50
N SER A 140 -5.73 11.12 2.69
CA SER A 140 -4.95 11.97 3.59
C SER A 140 -3.68 11.26 4.07
N MET A 141 -3.82 10.03 4.57
CA MET A 141 -2.69 9.20 5.00
C MET A 141 -1.69 8.96 3.86
N TYR A 142 -2.18 8.58 2.69
CA TYR A 142 -1.35 8.36 1.51
C TYR A 142 -0.57 9.62 1.11
N SER A 143 -1.21 10.81 1.14
CA SER A 143 -0.53 12.09 0.91
C SER A 143 0.64 12.31 1.88
N HIS A 144 0.43 12.04 3.16
CA HIS A 144 1.47 12.20 4.17
C HIS A 144 2.63 11.20 3.99
N LEU A 145 2.32 9.95 3.69
CA LEU A 145 3.34 8.91 3.45
C LEU A 145 4.20 9.24 2.24
N LEU A 146 3.59 9.66 1.12
CA LEU A 146 4.32 10.08 -0.08
C LEU A 146 5.24 11.28 0.20
N LYS A 147 4.77 12.29 0.93
CA LYS A 147 5.58 13.46 1.29
C LYS A 147 6.78 13.08 2.17
N ARG A 148 6.57 12.21 3.15
CA ARG A 148 7.67 11.70 4.01
C ARG A 148 8.67 10.89 3.22
N GLY A 149 8.21 9.98 2.35
CA GLY A 149 9.08 9.22 1.46
C GLY A 149 9.92 10.13 0.57
N ASN A 150 9.30 11.12 -0.09
CA ASN A 150 10.01 12.07 -0.93
C ASN A 150 11.05 12.89 -0.13
N ALA A 151 10.70 13.37 1.07
CA ALA A 151 11.63 14.09 1.93
C ALA A 151 12.85 13.22 2.29
N PHE A 152 12.61 11.96 2.68
CA PHE A 152 13.68 11.01 2.97
C PHE A 152 14.64 10.82 1.79
N PHE A 153 14.11 10.60 0.60
CA PHE A 153 14.93 10.45 -0.61
C PHE A 153 15.67 11.73 -0.98
N THR A 154 15.06 12.90 -0.79
CA THR A 154 15.70 14.19 -1.06
C THR A 154 16.83 14.48 -0.08
N GLU A 155 16.64 14.21 1.20
CA GLU A 155 17.63 14.51 2.25
C GLU A 155 18.77 13.50 2.30
N HIS A 156 18.50 12.20 2.06
CA HIS A 156 19.48 11.12 2.27
C HIS A 156 20.09 10.57 0.97
N ILE A 157 19.39 10.72 -0.16
CA ILE A 157 19.82 10.15 -1.45
C ILE A 157 19.98 11.25 -2.51
N GLY A 158 19.54 12.44 -2.22
CA GLY A 158 19.16 13.47 -3.16
C GLY A 158 20.11 14.62 -3.42
N HIS A 159 21.43 14.43 -3.54
CA HIS A 159 22.21 15.33 -4.40
C HIS A 159 22.43 14.64 -5.76
N PRO A 160 22.32 15.33 -6.93
CA PRO A 160 22.55 14.70 -8.24
C PRO A 160 23.87 13.95 -8.38
N SER A 161 24.88 14.29 -7.58
CA SER A 161 26.16 13.60 -7.50
C SER A 161 26.14 12.32 -6.64
N ALA A 162 25.23 12.20 -5.69
CA ALA A 162 25.07 10.99 -4.88
C ALA A 162 24.34 9.86 -5.67
N LYS A 163 23.51 10.22 -6.66
CA LYS A 163 22.79 9.27 -7.52
C LYS A 163 23.75 8.35 -8.31
N ALA A 164 24.95 8.81 -8.64
CA ALA A 164 25.95 8.02 -9.35
C ALA A 164 26.71 7.02 -8.45
N GLU A 165 26.79 7.26 -7.14
CA GLU A 165 27.50 6.37 -6.21
C GLU A 165 26.61 5.28 -5.63
N THR A 166 25.33 5.58 -5.40
CA THR A 166 24.38 4.63 -4.77
C THR A 166 24.00 3.51 -5.74
N SER A 167 23.93 3.76 -7.05
CA SER A 167 23.68 2.72 -8.06
C SER A 167 24.82 1.67 -8.16
N ARG A 168 25.99 1.93 -7.57
CA ARG A 168 27.14 1.03 -7.55
C ARG A 168 27.31 0.21 -6.27
N ARG A 169 26.42 0.37 -5.27
CA ARG A 169 26.59 -0.24 -3.94
C ARG A 169 25.39 -1.05 -3.43
N ILE A 170 24.49 -1.46 -4.29
CA ILE A 170 23.49 -2.46 -3.91
C ILE A 170 24.00 -3.81 -4.43
N PRO A 171 24.59 -4.67 -3.58
CA PRO A 171 24.82 -6.07 -3.94
C PRO A 171 23.45 -6.75 -4.01
N LEU A 172 23.29 -7.56 -5.01
CA LEU A 172 22.13 -8.46 -5.22
C LEU A 172 21.95 -9.42 -4.05
#